data_ebd7e320a731af8ef498a1a24535fe26
#
_entry.id   ebd7e320a731af8ef498a1a24535fe26
#
_cell.length_a   1.000
_cell.length_b   1.000
_cell.length_c   1.000
_cell.angle_alpha   90.00
_cell.angle_beta   90.00
_cell.angle_gamma   90.00
#
_symmetry.space_group_name_H-M   'P 1'
#
loop_
_entity.id
_entity.type
_entity.pdbx_description
1 polymer ?
#
loop_
_entity_poly.entity_id
_entity_poly.type
_entity_poly.pdbx_seq_one_letter_code
_entity_poly.pdbx_strand_id
1 'polypeptide(L)'
;MIFALEFLEPILNFLMPAVPGILRTDWRVGRKERRFRVVITHCLSDSNKGVVAVLFATLRKIRQHYPDAEIVLHSMYPEDHKRFAHHARFVSQKGVAVQEGVLPTPYVDDTATGLRSDLPAIFRLFRNIVAAVTIPYLPLMVARWLSPHQAQAYETLQSADLILMKGGHDIGDEPGGLRGRLYFWRILKIIDISTKSSAPVVVLGQSIGRIRSDADGRRVRDVLQHCYKVVVRDEISKELLATIGLRENVAVAPDIGFLTEPDRSSAVAFGQTPGKFVGVTVVNWPYGDSDGAAGETVMERYSAALTDALARTYKELGATPVFVLQDMTTFHGKSDLQVIRNLCERLRRRDVPFHVVDQDLGPSALAEVYRQCELVIGTRFHSCVLAAAAGTPAIAIEYQGTKTRGLLRSLGLEDHVHALQTLTGDALIDDIRTVFGNRSTIALALQANVASFRSSIDTAVSEILEKSGSECEPASPQSGIDKTHDDE
;
A
#
# COMPACT_ATOMS: atom_id res chain seq x y z
N MET A 1 -26.28 6.46 -10.64
CA MET A 1 -25.65 5.16 -10.39
C MET A 1 -25.14 5.03 -8.95
N ILE A 2 -24.31 5.94 -8.42
CA ILE A 2 -23.93 5.92 -6.99
C ILE A 2 -25.13 6.16 -6.08
N PHE A 3 -26.00 7.12 -6.38
CA PHE A 3 -27.28 7.30 -5.67
C PHE A 3 -28.16 6.05 -5.69
N ALA A 4 -28.17 5.32 -6.81
CA ALA A 4 -28.89 4.04 -6.88
C ALA A 4 -28.25 2.95 -6.02
N LEU A 5 -26.92 2.94 -5.86
CA LEU A 5 -26.21 2.02 -4.98
C LEU A 5 -26.37 2.41 -3.50
N GLU A 6 -26.40 3.70 -3.19
CA GLU A 6 -26.71 4.21 -1.84
C GLU A 6 -28.16 3.89 -1.43
N PHE A 7 -29.07 3.76 -2.37
CA PHE A 7 -30.45 3.32 -2.14
C PHE A 7 -30.61 1.80 -2.16
N LEU A 8 -29.89 1.09 -3.03
CA LEU A 8 -30.01 -0.37 -3.15
C LEU A 8 -29.36 -1.09 -1.97
N GLU A 9 -28.27 -0.58 -1.41
CA GLU A 9 -27.58 -1.23 -0.30
C GLU A 9 -28.41 -1.27 0.99
N PRO A 10 -29.08 -0.20 1.44
CA PRO A 10 -30.05 -0.27 2.55
C PRO A 10 -31.25 -1.15 2.23
N ILE A 11 -31.74 -1.14 0.99
CA ILE A 11 -32.87 -1.98 0.56
C ILE A 11 -32.46 -3.45 0.53
N LEU A 12 -31.27 -3.78 0.03
CA LEU A 12 -30.74 -5.14 0.04
C LEU A 12 -30.45 -5.60 1.48
N ASN A 13 -29.92 -4.74 2.33
CA ASN A 13 -29.70 -5.03 3.75
C ASN A 13 -31.05 -5.16 4.52
N PHE A 14 -32.10 -4.50 4.08
CA PHE A 14 -33.46 -4.60 4.66
C PHE A 14 -34.25 -5.79 4.11
N LEU A 15 -34.16 -6.06 2.79
CA LEU A 15 -34.89 -7.14 2.13
C LEU A 15 -34.23 -8.50 2.26
N MET A 16 -32.94 -8.54 2.55
CA MET A 16 -32.20 -9.74 2.88
C MET A 16 -31.68 -9.64 4.31
N PRO A 17 -32.53 -9.74 5.33
CA PRO A 17 -32.08 -9.89 6.70
C PRO A 17 -31.11 -11.05 6.70
N ALA A 18 -30.04 -10.95 7.49
CA ALA A 18 -29.05 -12.01 7.66
C ALA A 18 -29.80 -13.34 7.67
N VAL A 19 -29.66 -14.12 6.61
CA VAL A 19 -30.31 -15.43 6.54
C VAL A 19 -29.93 -16.14 7.84
N PRO A 20 -30.88 -16.49 8.70
CA PRO A 20 -30.58 -17.04 10.01
C PRO A 20 -29.61 -18.20 9.81
N GLY A 21 -28.64 -18.39 10.71
CA GLY A 21 -27.50 -19.30 10.62
C GLY A 21 -27.70 -20.75 10.14
N ILE A 22 -28.90 -21.10 9.69
CA ILE A 22 -29.31 -22.38 9.11
C ILE A 22 -28.67 -22.64 7.73
N LEU A 23 -28.21 -21.63 7.00
CA LEU A 23 -27.48 -21.77 5.73
C LEU A 23 -26.00 -21.39 5.84
N ARG A 24 -25.49 -21.07 7.00
CA ARG A 24 -24.07 -21.16 7.27
C ARG A 24 -23.74 -22.65 7.33
N THR A 25 -23.61 -23.27 6.16
CA THR A 25 -22.92 -24.55 6.07
C THR A 25 -21.59 -24.35 6.77
N ASP A 26 -21.38 -25.13 7.82
CA ASP A 26 -20.19 -25.03 8.64
C ASP A 26 -18.98 -25.46 7.79
N TRP A 27 -18.41 -24.51 7.05
CA TRP A 27 -17.22 -24.70 6.20
C TRP A 27 -16.00 -25.15 7.00
N ARG A 28 -16.16 -25.29 8.33
CA ARG A 28 -15.15 -25.80 9.27
C ARG A 28 -15.09 -27.33 9.34
N VAL A 29 -15.94 -28.02 8.60
CA VAL A 29 -15.90 -29.50 8.51
C VAL A 29 -14.62 -29.88 7.75
N GLY A 30 -13.62 -30.37 8.47
CA GLY A 30 -12.32 -30.80 7.93
C GLY A 30 -11.09 -30.06 8.48
N ARG A 31 -11.21 -29.24 9.52
CA ARG A 31 -10.11 -28.40 10.07
C ARG A 31 -8.92 -29.14 10.68
N LYS A 32 -9.00 -30.46 10.94
CA LYS A 32 -7.96 -31.14 11.74
C LYS A 32 -6.56 -31.25 11.11
N GLU A 33 -6.39 -30.96 9.80
CA GLU A 33 -5.09 -31.06 9.11
C GLU A 33 -4.83 -29.90 8.13
N ARG A 34 -5.61 -28.80 8.16
CA ARG A 34 -5.45 -27.69 7.22
C ARG A 34 -4.35 -26.73 7.70
N ARG A 35 -3.47 -26.32 6.77
CA ARG A 35 -2.48 -25.26 7.00
C ARG A 35 -3.18 -23.96 7.37
N PHE A 36 -2.54 -23.17 8.23
CA PHE A 36 -3.00 -21.82 8.56
C PHE A 36 -3.08 -20.99 7.28
N ARG A 37 -4.25 -20.42 6.99
CA ARG A 37 -4.50 -19.67 5.75
C ARG A 37 -4.59 -18.19 6.03
N VAL A 38 -3.71 -17.41 5.37
CA VAL A 38 -3.73 -15.95 5.42
C VAL A 38 -4.18 -15.41 4.07
N VAL A 39 -5.19 -14.55 4.07
CA VAL A 39 -5.63 -13.82 2.87
C VAL A 39 -5.17 -12.38 2.97
N ILE A 40 -4.44 -11.91 1.97
CA ILE A 40 -4.01 -10.50 1.90
C ILE A 40 -4.81 -9.81 0.81
N THR A 41 -5.63 -8.84 1.20
CA THR A 41 -6.49 -8.08 0.30
C THR A 41 -5.84 -6.80 -0.20
N HIS A 42 -6.46 -6.13 -1.17
CA HIS A 42 -6.00 -4.87 -1.77
C HIS A 42 -4.61 -4.96 -2.43
N CYS A 43 -4.25 -6.15 -2.96
CA CYS A 43 -2.96 -6.33 -3.61
C CYS A 43 -2.94 -5.66 -4.97
N LEU A 44 -2.02 -4.71 -5.13
CA LEU A 44 -1.68 -4.08 -6.41
C LEU A 44 -0.54 -4.86 -7.07
N SER A 45 -0.28 -4.58 -8.35
CA SER A 45 0.81 -5.23 -9.08
C SER A 45 2.19 -4.91 -8.51
N ASP A 46 3.19 -5.72 -8.85
CA ASP A 46 4.59 -5.55 -8.45
C ASP A 46 5.34 -4.44 -9.22
N SER A 47 4.62 -3.71 -10.08
CA SER A 47 5.17 -2.57 -10.81
C SER A 47 5.56 -1.40 -9.89
N ASN A 48 4.88 -1.24 -8.75
CA ASN A 48 5.23 -0.25 -7.73
C ASN A 48 6.09 -0.90 -6.65
N LYS A 49 7.38 -0.55 -6.60
CA LYS A 49 8.37 -1.17 -5.71
C LYS A 49 8.13 -0.91 -4.23
N GLY A 50 7.43 0.17 -3.90
CA GLY A 50 6.99 0.42 -2.52
C GLY A 50 5.95 -0.58 -2.05
N VAL A 51 4.96 -0.88 -2.90
CA VAL A 51 3.96 -1.93 -2.62
C VAL A 51 4.64 -3.29 -2.45
N VAL A 52 5.64 -3.58 -3.29
CA VAL A 52 6.44 -4.82 -3.20
C VAL A 52 7.18 -4.90 -1.88
N ALA A 53 7.81 -3.80 -1.43
CA ALA A 53 8.54 -3.76 -0.15
C ALA A 53 7.62 -4.11 1.04
N VAL A 54 6.46 -3.46 1.12
CA VAL A 54 5.46 -3.70 2.15
C VAL A 54 4.99 -5.16 2.13
N LEU A 55 4.68 -5.68 0.94
CA LEU A 55 4.14 -7.03 0.82
C LEU A 55 5.19 -8.10 1.14
N PHE A 56 6.44 -7.96 0.67
CA PHE A 56 7.52 -8.89 1.03
C PHE A 56 7.82 -8.89 2.52
N ALA A 57 7.85 -7.72 3.16
CA ALA A 57 8.03 -7.62 4.60
C ALA A 57 6.88 -8.32 5.36
N THR A 58 5.64 -8.14 4.90
CA THR A 58 4.45 -8.80 5.46
C THR A 58 4.56 -10.32 5.30
N LEU A 59 4.88 -10.81 4.09
CA LEU A 59 5.06 -12.25 3.82
C LEU A 59 6.15 -12.85 4.70
N ARG A 60 7.28 -12.17 4.86
CA ARG A 60 8.38 -12.61 5.73
C ARG A 60 7.91 -12.74 7.18
N LYS A 61 7.14 -11.77 7.69
CA LYS A 61 6.61 -11.82 9.05
C LYS A 61 5.61 -12.96 9.25
N ILE A 62 4.71 -13.18 8.30
CA ILE A 62 3.80 -14.32 8.35
C ILE A 62 4.60 -15.64 8.39
N ARG A 63 5.63 -15.79 7.55
CA ARG A 63 6.46 -17.01 7.50
C ARG A 63 7.30 -17.25 8.75
N GLN A 64 7.69 -16.20 9.47
CA GLN A 64 8.38 -16.32 10.75
C GLN A 64 7.50 -16.95 11.83
N HIS A 65 6.20 -16.64 11.83
CA HIS A 65 5.24 -17.17 12.81
C HIS A 65 4.57 -18.46 12.34
N TYR A 66 4.27 -18.55 11.05
CA TYR A 66 3.57 -19.66 10.40
C TYR A 66 4.35 -20.13 9.16
N PRO A 67 5.42 -20.93 9.34
CA PRO A 67 6.30 -21.33 8.23
C PRO A 67 5.59 -22.00 7.07
N ASP A 68 4.56 -22.80 7.35
CA ASP A 68 3.78 -23.56 6.38
C ASP A 68 2.44 -22.93 6.01
N ALA A 69 2.20 -21.65 6.39
CA ALA A 69 0.95 -20.98 6.06
C ALA A 69 0.66 -21.00 4.54
N GLU A 70 -0.57 -21.20 4.19
CA GLU A 70 -1.09 -20.95 2.85
C GLU A 70 -1.42 -19.46 2.74
N ILE A 71 -0.79 -18.75 1.81
CA ILE A 71 -0.99 -17.31 1.65
C ILE A 71 -1.66 -17.06 0.31
N VAL A 72 -2.80 -16.36 0.34
CA VAL A 72 -3.54 -16.02 -0.87
C VAL A 72 -3.62 -14.50 -1.01
N LEU A 73 -3.11 -13.97 -2.12
CA LEU A 73 -3.16 -12.55 -2.45
C LEU A 73 -4.40 -12.28 -3.31
N HIS A 74 -5.30 -11.44 -2.82
CA HIS A 74 -6.43 -10.94 -3.59
C HIS A 74 -6.00 -9.72 -4.39
N SER A 75 -5.83 -9.91 -5.69
CA SER A 75 -5.49 -8.86 -6.64
C SER A 75 -6.65 -7.86 -6.79
N MET A 76 -6.31 -6.58 -6.86
CA MET A 76 -7.23 -5.52 -7.24
C MET A 76 -7.52 -5.51 -8.75
N TYR A 77 -6.83 -6.33 -9.53
CA TYR A 77 -7.00 -6.46 -10.97
C TYR A 77 -7.66 -7.79 -11.31
N PRO A 78 -8.57 -7.83 -12.31
CA PRO A 78 -9.11 -9.08 -12.83
C PRO A 78 -8.01 -9.87 -13.55
N GLU A 79 -8.20 -11.18 -13.72
CA GLU A 79 -7.21 -12.07 -14.31
C GLU A 79 -6.85 -11.70 -15.76
N ASP A 80 -7.79 -11.14 -16.51
CA ASP A 80 -7.59 -10.66 -17.89
C ASP A 80 -6.89 -9.30 -17.98
N HIS A 81 -6.59 -8.66 -16.85
CA HIS A 81 -5.90 -7.38 -16.82
C HIS A 81 -4.38 -7.57 -16.92
N LYS A 82 -3.71 -6.79 -17.79
CA LYS A 82 -2.25 -6.86 -17.95
C LYS A 82 -1.44 -6.75 -16.66
N ARG A 83 -1.93 -6.01 -15.66
CA ARG A 83 -1.27 -5.88 -14.35
C ARG A 83 -1.46 -7.08 -13.45
N PHE A 84 -2.40 -7.98 -13.74
CA PHE A 84 -2.54 -9.23 -12.99
C PHE A 84 -1.31 -10.12 -13.19
N ALA A 85 -0.81 -10.19 -14.42
CA ALA A 85 0.43 -10.92 -14.72
C ALA A 85 1.68 -10.39 -14.00
N HIS A 86 1.63 -9.12 -13.54
CA HIS A 86 2.73 -8.50 -12.79
C HIS A 86 2.75 -8.86 -11.29
N HIS A 87 2.12 -9.95 -10.89
CA HIS A 87 2.28 -10.55 -9.55
C HIS A 87 3.32 -11.70 -9.53
N ALA A 88 4.11 -11.84 -10.61
CA ALA A 88 5.04 -12.96 -10.79
C ALA A 88 6.07 -13.11 -9.65
N ARG A 89 6.53 -11.99 -9.06
CA ARG A 89 7.46 -12.00 -7.92
C ARG A 89 6.89 -12.64 -6.66
N PHE A 90 5.58 -12.58 -6.49
CA PHE A 90 4.91 -13.18 -5.33
C PHE A 90 4.58 -14.65 -5.59
N VAL A 91 4.15 -14.98 -6.81
CA VAL A 91 3.86 -16.36 -7.22
C VAL A 91 5.09 -17.27 -7.13
N SER A 92 6.29 -16.72 -7.35
CA SER A 92 7.54 -17.46 -7.21
C SER A 92 7.85 -17.89 -5.78
N GLN A 93 7.17 -17.35 -4.77
CA GLN A 93 7.36 -17.74 -3.38
C GLN A 93 6.55 -18.97 -3.01
N LYS A 94 7.19 -19.91 -2.31
CA LYS A 94 6.56 -21.17 -1.88
C LYS A 94 5.30 -20.91 -1.05
N GLY A 95 4.18 -21.49 -1.47
CA GLY A 95 2.90 -21.43 -0.76
C GLY A 95 2.21 -20.05 -0.82
N VAL A 96 2.55 -19.23 -1.81
CA VAL A 96 1.82 -18.00 -2.15
C VAL A 96 1.05 -18.21 -3.44
N ALA A 97 -0.24 -17.93 -3.40
CA ALA A 97 -1.12 -17.93 -4.57
C ALA A 97 -1.66 -16.52 -4.82
N VAL A 98 -1.96 -16.19 -6.05
CA VAL A 98 -2.62 -14.93 -6.44
C VAL A 98 -3.92 -15.28 -7.14
N GLN A 99 -4.99 -14.63 -6.76
CA GLN A 99 -6.30 -14.74 -7.41
C GLN A 99 -6.97 -13.37 -7.51
N GLU A 100 -7.96 -13.26 -8.37
CA GLU A 100 -8.82 -12.10 -8.45
C GLU A 100 -9.54 -11.87 -7.12
N GLY A 101 -9.59 -10.61 -6.64
CA GLY A 101 -10.28 -10.28 -5.40
C GLY A 101 -11.81 -10.20 -5.58
N VAL A 102 -12.53 -10.05 -4.45
CA VAL A 102 -14.02 -10.00 -4.46
C VAL A 102 -14.58 -8.82 -5.23
N LEU A 103 -13.81 -7.75 -5.42
CA LEU A 103 -14.25 -6.55 -6.13
C LEU A 103 -13.09 -5.93 -6.94
N PRO A 104 -12.68 -6.59 -8.04
CA PRO A 104 -11.57 -6.14 -8.87
C PRO A 104 -11.91 -4.86 -9.62
N THR A 105 -10.90 -4.20 -10.21
CA THR A 105 -11.13 -3.04 -11.07
C THR A 105 -11.97 -3.45 -12.30
N PRO A 106 -12.90 -2.60 -12.75
CA PRO A 106 -13.72 -2.91 -13.94
C PRO A 106 -12.93 -2.75 -15.25
N TYR A 107 -11.76 -2.11 -15.20
CA TYR A 107 -10.97 -1.82 -16.39
C TYR A 107 -10.01 -2.96 -16.71
N VAL A 108 -9.89 -3.30 -17.98
CA VAL A 108 -8.92 -4.29 -18.50
C VAL A 108 -7.61 -3.62 -18.89
N ASP A 109 -7.66 -2.32 -19.22
CA ASP A 109 -6.47 -1.55 -19.61
C ASP A 109 -6.44 -0.17 -18.92
N ASP A 110 -5.24 0.32 -18.63
CA ASP A 110 -4.97 1.63 -18.04
C ASP A 110 -5.20 2.80 -19.00
N THR A 111 -5.33 2.52 -20.30
CA THR A 111 -5.55 3.52 -21.36
C THR A 111 -6.99 3.99 -21.47
N ALA A 112 -7.93 3.35 -20.76
CA ALA A 112 -9.35 3.75 -20.79
C ALA A 112 -9.54 5.15 -20.20
N THR A 113 -9.67 6.14 -21.07
CA THR A 113 -9.73 7.57 -20.73
C THR A 113 -11.12 8.06 -20.31
N GLY A 114 -12.17 7.24 -20.44
CA GLY A 114 -13.54 7.67 -20.09
C GLY A 114 -14.51 6.54 -19.81
N LEU A 115 -15.37 6.73 -18.78
CA LEU A 115 -16.52 5.83 -18.55
C LEU A 115 -17.51 5.83 -19.71
N ARG A 116 -17.57 6.92 -20.51
CA ARG A 116 -18.53 7.08 -21.60
C ARG A 116 -18.20 6.33 -22.89
N SER A 117 -16.93 5.94 -23.07
CA SER A 117 -16.45 5.25 -24.28
C SER A 117 -16.34 3.73 -24.13
N ASP A 118 -16.52 3.19 -22.91
CA ASP A 118 -16.33 1.77 -22.63
C ASP A 118 -17.59 1.16 -21.98
N LEU A 119 -18.61 0.93 -22.79
CA LEU A 119 -19.83 0.23 -22.38
C LEU A 119 -19.55 -1.15 -21.75
N PRO A 120 -18.63 -1.96 -22.28
CA PRO A 120 -18.25 -3.22 -21.64
C PRO A 120 -17.68 -3.04 -20.21
N ALA A 121 -16.87 -2.00 -19.95
CA ALA A 121 -16.37 -1.73 -18.61
C ALA A 121 -17.47 -1.30 -17.64
N ILE A 122 -18.44 -0.51 -18.09
CA ILE A 122 -19.61 -0.11 -17.28
C ILE A 122 -20.44 -1.34 -16.92
N PHE A 123 -20.71 -2.22 -17.89
CA PHE A 123 -21.46 -3.45 -17.64
C PHE A 123 -20.71 -4.38 -16.69
N ARG A 124 -19.40 -4.53 -16.88
CA ARG A 124 -18.53 -5.31 -15.99
C ARG A 124 -18.51 -4.75 -14.57
N LEU A 125 -18.40 -3.42 -14.44
CA LEU A 125 -18.49 -2.74 -13.15
C LEU A 125 -19.82 -3.03 -12.47
N PHE A 126 -20.93 -2.87 -13.17
CA PHE A 126 -22.26 -3.15 -12.62
C PHE A 126 -22.39 -4.62 -12.18
N ARG A 127 -21.99 -5.57 -13.02
CA ARG A 127 -21.97 -6.99 -12.69
C ARG A 127 -21.11 -7.27 -11.44
N ASN A 128 -19.91 -6.72 -11.38
CA ASN A 128 -18.98 -6.92 -10.26
C ASN A 128 -19.54 -6.33 -8.96
N ILE A 129 -20.19 -5.18 -9.02
CA ILE A 129 -20.84 -4.58 -7.84
C ILE A 129 -22.02 -5.44 -7.38
N VAL A 130 -22.91 -5.83 -8.29
CA VAL A 130 -24.06 -6.69 -7.95
C VAL A 130 -23.56 -8.00 -7.34
N ALA A 131 -22.58 -8.65 -7.96
CA ALA A 131 -22.01 -9.88 -7.42
C ALA A 131 -21.38 -9.67 -6.03
N ALA A 132 -20.57 -8.63 -5.83
CA ALA A 132 -19.94 -8.36 -4.55
C ALA A 132 -20.93 -8.06 -3.42
N VAL A 133 -22.06 -7.44 -3.73
CA VAL A 133 -23.12 -7.13 -2.75
C VAL A 133 -23.99 -8.34 -2.46
N THR A 134 -24.26 -9.19 -3.46
CA THR A 134 -25.18 -10.32 -3.33
C THR A 134 -24.53 -11.62 -2.90
N ILE A 135 -23.30 -11.90 -3.34
CA ILE A 135 -22.58 -13.17 -3.03
C ILE A 135 -22.59 -13.53 -1.54
N PRO A 136 -22.37 -12.60 -0.59
CA PRO A 136 -22.40 -12.92 0.84
C PRO A 136 -23.74 -13.50 1.33
N TYR A 137 -24.81 -13.31 0.59
CA TYR A 137 -26.18 -13.75 0.95
C TYR A 137 -26.69 -14.91 0.09
N LEU A 138 -25.94 -15.34 -0.90
CA LEU A 138 -26.35 -16.40 -1.83
C LEU A 138 -25.75 -17.76 -1.44
N PRO A 139 -26.47 -18.87 -1.68
CA PRO A 139 -25.86 -20.18 -1.64
C PRO A 139 -24.65 -20.24 -2.62
N LEU A 140 -23.57 -20.89 -2.22
CA LEU A 140 -22.34 -20.92 -3.00
C LEU A 140 -22.53 -21.39 -4.45
N MET A 141 -23.39 -22.38 -4.67
CA MET A 141 -23.68 -22.87 -6.03
C MET A 141 -24.26 -21.76 -6.92
N VAL A 142 -25.17 -20.94 -6.38
CA VAL A 142 -25.75 -19.79 -7.10
C VAL A 142 -24.71 -18.70 -7.32
N ALA A 143 -23.92 -18.42 -6.31
CA ALA A 143 -22.82 -17.44 -6.40
C ALA A 143 -21.78 -17.85 -7.46
N ARG A 144 -21.38 -19.12 -7.51
CA ARG A 144 -20.46 -19.66 -8.55
C ARG A 144 -21.05 -19.59 -9.95
N TRP A 145 -22.35 -19.77 -10.08
CA TRP A 145 -23.02 -19.64 -11.37
C TRP A 145 -23.07 -18.18 -11.86
N LEU A 146 -23.30 -17.22 -10.94
CA LEU A 146 -23.38 -15.79 -11.26
C LEU A 146 -22.00 -15.17 -11.56
N SER A 147 -21.00 -15.47 -10.76
CA SER A 147 -19.65 -14.95 -10.88
C SER A 147 -18.64 -15.88 -10.23
N PRO A 148 -18.07 -16.84 -10.99
CA PRO A 148 -17.19 -17.88 -10.43
C PRO A 148 -15.96 -17.33 -9.72
N HIS A 149 -15.27 -16.34 -10.31
CA HIS A 149 -14.06 -15.73 -9.71
C HIS A 149 -14.36 -15.03 -8.38
N GLN A 150 -15.42 -14.22 -8.32
CA GLN A 150 -15.80 -13.52 -7.09
C GLN A 150 -16.33 -14.47 -6.03
N ALA A 151 -17.07 -15.52 -6.43
CA ALA A 151 -17.50 -16.57 -5.51
C ALA A 151 -16.30 -17.32 -4.91
N GLN A 152 -15.29 -17.65 -5.72
CA GLN A 152 -14.04 -18.25 -5.26
C GLN A 152 -13.30 -17.31 -4.31
N ALA A 153 -13.20 -16.03 -4.63
CA ALA A 153 -12.56 -15.03 -3.76
C ALA A 153 -13.28 -14.91 -2.41
N TYR A 154 -14.61 -14.89 -2.42
CA TYR A 154 -15.41 -14.88 -1.19
C TYR A 154 -15.24 -16.17 -0.37
N GLU A 155 -15.24 -17.33 -1.01
CA GLU A 155 -14.97 -18.62 -0.38
C GLU A 155 -13.59 -18.65 0.29
N THR A 156 -12.59 -18.05 -0.37
CA THR A 156 -11.25 -17.94 0.20
C THR A 156 -11.24 -17.06 1.46
N LEU A 157 -11.98 -15.93 1.47
CA LEU A 157 -12.16 -15.12 2.68
C LEU A 157 -12.85 -15.90 3.80
N GLN A 158 -13.92 -16.65 3.48
CA GLN A 158 -14.66 -17.44 4.48
C GLN A 158 -13.82 -18.59 5.07
N SER A 159 -12.84 -19.06 4.33
CA SER A 159 -11.95 -20.15 4.77
C SER A 159 -10.62 -19.63 5.37
N ALA A 160 -10.41 -18.32 5.46
CA ALA A 160 -9.22 -17.73 6.06
C ALA A 160 -9.16 -17.96 7.57
N ASP A 161 -7.95 -17.97 8.11
CA ASP A 161 -7.68 -17.92 9.55
C ASP A 161 -7.27 -16.49 9.97
N LEU A 162 -6.76 -15.70 9.00
CA LEU A 162 -6.44 -14.29 9.16
C LEU A 162 -6.63 -13.57 7.83
N ILE A 163 -7.24 -12.39 7.86
CA ILE A 163 -7.35 -11.51 6.71
C ILE A 163 -6.59 -10.22 6.98
N LEU A 164 -5.65 -9.89 6.10
CA LEU A 164 -4.86 -8.67 6.16
C LEU A 164 -5.22 -7.75 4.99
N MET A 165 -5.59 -6.50 5.26
CA MET A 165 -5.50 -5.47 4.25
C MET A 165 -4.05 -5.00 4.18
N LYS A 166 -3.42 -5.07 2.99
CA LYS A 166 -2.04 -4.64 2.83
C LYS A 166 -1.87 -3.14 3.13
N GLY A 167 -0.68 -2.77 3.62
CA GLY A 167 -0.31 -1.38 3.84
C GLY A 167 -0.35 -0.50 2.58
N GLY A 168 -0.59 0.78 2.76
CA GLY A 168 -0.67 1.72 1.66
C GLY A 168 -1.21 3.10 2.06
N HIS A 169 -1.87 3.75 1.11
CA HIS A 169 -2.60 5.00 1.28
C HIS A 169 -3.87 4.91 0.43
N ASP A 170 -4.71 3.96 0.79
CA ASP A 170 -5.88 3.58 0.00
C ASP A 170 -7.18 4.15 0.58
N ILE A 171 -7.15 4.71 1.81
CA ILE A 171 -8.31 5.27 2.50
C ILE A 171 -8.17 6.80 2.59
N GLY A 172 -8.95 7.52 1.80
CA GLY A 172 -8.95 8.99 1.70
C GLY A 172 -8.04 9.54 0.59
N ASP A 173 -8.05 10.86 0.40
CA ASP A 173 -7.27 11.61 -0.61
C ASP A 173 -7.49 11.17 -2.07
N GLU A 174 -8.60 10.53 -2.39
CA GLU A 174 -8.88 10.14 -3.78
C GLU A 174 -9.08 11.37 -4.66
N PRO A 175 -8.75 11.23 -5.96
CA PRO A 175 -9.11 12.23 -6.97
C PRO A 175 -10.60 12.55 -6.92
N GLY A 176 -10.96 13.80 -7.15
CA GLY A 176 -12.37 14.21 -7.22
C GLY A 176 -13.15 13.48 -8.32
N GLY A 177 -14.48 13.59 -8.25
CA GLY A 177 -15.39 13.05 -9.23
C GLY A 177 -15.80 11.59 -9.00
N LEU A 178 -16.56 11.06 -9.96
CA LEU A 178 -17.21 9.75 -9.87
C LEU A 178 -16.20 8.59 -9.69
N ARG A 179 -15.05 8.65 -10.37
CA ARG A 179 -14.03 7.60 -10.31
C ARG A 179 -13.41 7.49 -8.93
N GLY A 180 -13.04 8.62 -8.30
CA GLY A 180 -12.48 8.63 -6.96
C GLY A 180 -13.49 8.12 -5.94
N ARG A 181 -14.77 8.53 -6.05
CA ARG A 181 -15.84 8.03 -5.17
C ARG A 181 -16.07 6.53 -5.32
N LEU A 182 -16.04 6.00 -6.54
CA LEU A 182 -16.14 4.56 -6.79
C LEU A 182 -14.92 3.80 -6.24
N TYR A 183 -13.73 4.36 -6.37
CA TYR A 183 -12.51 3.78 -5.81
C TYR A 183 -12.62 3.70 -4.28
N PHE A 184 -12.95 4.81 -3.63
CA PHE A 184 -13.12 4.90 -2.18
C PHE A 184 -14.17 3.91 -1.67
N TRP A 185 -15.35 3.89 -2.30
CA TRP A 185 -16.39 2.92 -1.98
C TRP A 185 -15.89 1.48 -2.11
N ARG A 186 -15.17 1.17 -3.18
CA ARG A 186 -14.63 -0.17 -3.44
C ARG A 186 -13.64 -0.62 -2.36
N ILE A 187 -12.74 0.27 -1.95
CA ILE A 187 -11.77 -0.02 -0.87
C ILE A 187 -12.51 -0.39 0.42
N LEU A 188 -13.44 0.44 0.85
CA LEU A 188 -14.21 0.17 2.06
C LEU A 188 -15.09 -1.08 1.94
N LYS A 189 -15.69 -1.31 0.76
CA LYS A 189 -16.56 -2.47 0.55
C LYS A 189 -15.81 -3.81 0.60
N ILE A 190 -14.57 -3.88 0.13
CA ILE A 190 -13.74 -5.08 0.28
C ILE A 190 -13.48 -5.36 1.77
N ILE A 191 -13.20 -4.34 2.57
CA ILE A 191 -13.03 -4.51 4.02
C ILE A 191 -14.33 -4.98 4.66
N ASP A 192 -15.47 -4.33 4.36
CA ASP A 192 -16.80 -4.71 4.86
C ASP A 192 -17.16 -6.16 4.53
N ILE A 193 -16.90 -6.63 3.31
CA ILE A 193 -17.09 -8.03 2.91
C ILE A 193 -16.16 -8.95 3.72
N SER A 194 -14.91 -8.54 3.94
CA SER A 194 -13.95 -9.32 4.71
C SER A 194 -14.38 -9.49 6.17
N THR A 195 -14.95 -8.44 6.80
CA THR A 195 -15.43 -8.52 8.20
C THR A 195 -16.66 -9.41 8.38
N LYS A 196 -17.28 -9.88 7.30
CA LYS A 196 -18.37 -10.88 7.35
C LYS A 196 -17.86 -12.32 7.43
N SER A 197 -16.54 -12.53 7.32
CA SER A 197 -15.93 -13.82 7.60
C SER A 197 -15.78 -14.07 9.11
N SER A 198 -15.46 -15.29 9.51
CA SER A 198 -15.14 -15.61 10.91
C SER A 198 -13.69 -15.30 11.28
N ALA A 199 -12.85 -14.97 10.31
CA ALA A 199 -11.44 -14.64 10.54
C ALA A 199 -11.28 -13.20 11.04
N PRO A 200 -10.32 -12.93 11.93
CA PRO A 200 -9.97 -11.57 12.29
C PRO A 200 -9.48 -10.81 11.06
N VAL A 201 -9.97 -9.57 10.90
CA VAL A 201 -9.57 -8.67 9.81
C VAL A 201 -8.67 -7.59 10.38
N VAL A 202 -7.49 -7.45 9.83
CA VAL A 202 -6.50 -6.45 10.23
C VAL A 202 -6.21 -5.52 9.06
N VAL A 203 -6.34 -4.22 9.28
CA VAL A 203 -5.82 -3.19 8.39
C VAL A 203 -4.39 -2.90 8.81
N LEU A 204 -3.40 -3.24 7.99
CA LEU A 204 -1.99 -3.21 8.37
C LEU A 204 -1.22 -2.10 7.63
N GLY A 205 -0.69 -1.11 8.38
CA GLY A 205 0.26 -0.12 7.85
C GLY A 205 -0.35 0.87 6.85
N GLN A 206 -1.59 1.36 7.11
CA GLN A 206 -2.23 2.37 6.27
C GLN A 206 -1.89 3.80 6.73
N SER A 207 -1.68 4.72 5.78
CA SER A 207 -1.92 6.14 6.02
C SER A 207 -3.36 6.48 5.64
N ILE A 208 -3.99 7.28 6.47
CA ILE A 208 -5.35 7.78 6.22
C ILE A 208 -5.25 9.16 5.59
N GLY A 209 -5.82 9.31 4.43
CA GLY A 209 -5.88 10.58 3.73
C GLY A 209 -7.06 11.45 4.19
N ARG A 210 -7.21 12.62 3.57
CA ARG A 210 -8.30 13.55 3.86
C ARG A 210 -9.66 12.89 3.59
N ILE A 211 -10.48 12.84 4.61
CA ILE A 211 -11.89 12.42 4.51
C ILE A 211 -12.71 13.66 4.12
N ARG A 212 -13.45 13.57 3.01
CA ARG A 212 -14.06 14.75 2.35
C ARG A 212 -15.34 15.25 3.00
N SER A 213 -16.07 14.36 3.66
CA SER A 213 -17.37 14.69 4.25
C SER A 213 -17.64 13.87 5.53
N ASP A 214 -18.54 14.36 6.37
CA ASP A 214 -19.00 13.62 7.54
C ASP A 214 -19.65 12.27 7.17
N ALA A 215 -20.28 12.19 6.00
CA ALA A 215 -20.86 10.94 5.50
C ALA A 215 -19.77 9.92 5.18
N ASP A 216 -18.65 10.35 4.55
CA ASP A 216 -17.51 9.49 4.28
C ASP A 216 -16.82 9.09 5.59
N GLY A 217 -16.72 10.03 6.57
CA GLY A 217 -16.20 9.76 7.91
C GLY A 217 -17.01 8.67 8.63
N ARG A 218 -18.33 8.77 8.61
CA ARG A 218 -19.20 7.73 9.17
C ARG A 218 -18.98 6.38 8.50
N ARG A 219 -18.90 6.34 7.17
CA ARG A 219 -18.64 5.09 6.43
C ARG A 219 -17.30 4.46 6.81
N VAL A 220 -16.22 5.26 6.88
CA VAL A 220 -14.91 4.77 7.31
C VAL A 220 -15.00 4.18 8.71
N ARG A 221 -15.59 4.91 9.67
CA ARG A 221 -15.77 4.42 11.03
C ARG A 221 -16.59 3.15 11.06
N ASP A 222 -17.77 3.14 10.39
CA ASP A 222 -18.72 2.02 10.44
C ASP A 222 -18.13 0.72 9.85
N VAL A 223 -17.18 0.82 8.92
CA VAL A 223 -16.45 -0.33 8.38
C VAL A 223 -15.29 -0.72 9.29
N LEU A 224 -14.43 0.24 9.66
CA LEU A 224 -13.19 -0.06 10.37
C LEU A 224 -13.40 -0.47 11.84
N GLN A 225 -14.51 -0.07 12.49
CA GLN A 225 -14.84 -0.51 13.84
C GLN A 225 -15.05 -2.03 13.93
N HIS A 226 -15.39 -2.70 12.84
CA HIS A 226 -15.56 -4.16 12.79
C HIS A 226 -14.25 -4.91 12.51
N CYS A 227 -13.16 -4.18 12.22
CA CYS A 227 -11.85 -4.79 12.10
C CYS A 227 -11.31 -5.18 13.48
N TYR A 228 -10.63 -6.31 13.55
CA TYR A 228 -9.94 -6.74 14.77
C TYR A 228 -8.89 -5.70 15.21
N LYS A 229 -8.11 -5.18 14.24
CA LYS A 229 -7.12 -4.12 14.47
C LYS A 229 -6.95 -3.24 13.24
N VAL A 230 -6.78 -1.95 13.46
CA VAL A 230 -6.42 -0.95 12.45
C VAL A 230 -5.06 -0.39 12.83
N VAL A 231 -4.02 -0.81 12.13
CA VAL A 231 -2.66 -0.32 12.33
C VAL A 231 -2.38 0.75 11.29
N VAL A 232 -2.26 1.99 11.74
CA VAL A 232 -1.83 3.11 10.90
C VAL A 232 -0.34 3.35 11.07
N ARG A 233 0.31 3.96 10.07
CA ARG A 233 1.76 4.10 10.08
C ARG A 233 2.27 5.48 10.51
N ASP A 234 1.37 6.37 10.92
CA ASP A 234 1.70 7.72 11.38
C ASP A 234 0.62 8.26 12.35
N GLU A 235 1.02 9.17 13.24
CA GLU A 235 0.12 9.78 14.23
C GLU A 235 -0.94 10.66 13.58
N ILE A 236 -0.65 11.29 12.43
CA ILE A 236 -1.62 12.12 11.69
C ILE A 236 -2.81 11.26 11.28
N SER A 237 -2.55 10.06 10.78
CA SER A 237 -3.60 9.09 10.41
C SER A 237 -4.44 8.66 11.63
N LYS A 238 -3.80 8.43 12.80
CA LYS A 238 -4.50 8.11 14.04
C LYS A 238 -5.39 9.25 14.51
N GLU A 239 -4.87 10.48 14.48
CA GLU A 239 -5.63 11.67 14.82
C GLU A 239 -6.85 11.85 13.91
N LEU A 240 -6.69 11.65 12.58
CA LEU A 240 -7.81 11.69 11.63
C LEU A 240 -8.88 10.66 11.95
N LEU A 241 -8.51 9.42 12.28
CA LEU A 241 -9.46 8.40 12.70
C LEU A 241 -10.15 8.77 14.00
N ALA A 242 -9.44 9.40 14.94
CA ALA A 242 -10.04 9.87 16.20
C ALA A 242 -11.08 10.98 15.99
N THR A 243 -10.92 11.86 14.96
CA THR A 243 -11.91 12.91 14.64
C THR A 243 -13.26 12.34 14.18
N ILE A 244 -13.26 11.16 13.55
CA ILE A 244 -14.48 10.47 13.13
C ILE A 244 -15.02 9.48 14.17
N GLY A 245 -14.43 9.47 15.37
CA GLY A 245 -14.88 8.65 16.49
C GLY A 245 -14.33 7.22 16.51
N LEU A 246 -13.28 6.90 15.77
CA LEU A 246 -12.62 5.59 15.79
C LEU A 246 -11.33 5.65 16.60
N ARG A 247 -11.27 4.95 17.76
CA ARG A 247 -10.14 4.99 18.70
C ARG A 247 -9.74 3.62 19.25
N GLU A 248 -10.70 2.77 19.58
CA GLU A 248 -10.48 1.59 20.43
C GLU A 248 -9.59 0.50 19.77
N ASN A 249 -9.80 0.23 18.49
CA ASN A 249 -9.06 -0.80 17.75
C ASN A 249 -7.91 -0.22 16.90
N VAL A 250 -7.54 1.06 17.10
CA VAL A 250 -6.50 1.76 16.34
C VAL A 250 -5.17 1.69 17.08
N ALA A 251 -4.12 1.31 16.36
CA ALA A 251 -2.73 1.36 16.83
C ALA A 251 -1.85 2.07 15.81
N VAL A 252 -0.69 2.57 16.25
CA VAL A 252 0.34 3.13 15.37
C VAL A 252 1.53 2.19 15.38
N ALA A 253 2.02 1.83 14.19
CA ALA A 253 3.31 1.20 14.01
C ALA A 253 3.94 1.77 12.74
N PRO A 254 5.26 1.98 12.70
CA PRO A 254 5.93 2.51 11.51
C PRO A 254 5.66 1.65 10.26
N ASP A 255 5.92 2.24 9.08
CA ASP A 255 5.74 1.52 7.81
C ASP A 255 6.56 0.22 7.79
N ILE A 256 5.90 -0.90 7.50
CA ILE A 256 6.55 -2.22 7.50
C ILE A 256 7.69 -2.32 6.47
N GLY A 257 7.72 -1.43 5.48
CA GLY A 257 8.82 -1.30 4.51
C GLY A 257 10.19 -1.02 5.16
N PHE A 258 10.24 -0.48 6.40
CA PHE A 258 11.48 -0.33 7.16
C PHE A 258 12.17 -1.66 7.50
N LEU A 259 11.47 -2.78 7.41
CA LEU A 259 12.07 -4.10 7.55
C LEU A 259 12.89 -4.52 6.31
N THR A 260 12.86 -3.74 5.23
CA THR A 260 13.69 -4.00 4.05
C THR A 260 15.16 -3.77 4.38
N GLU A 261 15.99 -4.73 4.05
CA GLU A 261 17.45 -4.65 4.21
C GLU A 261 18.11 -4.52 2.82
N PRO A 262 19.17 -3.69 2.70
CA PRO A 262 19.93 -3.61 1.46
C PRO A 262 20.56 -4.96 1.10
N ASP A 263 20.42 -5.36 -0.16
CA ASP A 263 21.09 -6.56 -0.69
C ASP A 263 22.46 -6.17 -1.26
N ARG A 264 23.50 -6.33 -0.45
CA ARG A 264 24.88 -6.00 -0.83
C ARG A 264 25.43 -6.87 -1.95
N SER A 265 24.80 -7.99 -2.28
CA SER A 265 25.18 -8.85 -3.39
C SER A 265 24.61 -8.34 -4.72
N SER A 266 23.64 -7.45 -4.68
CA SER A 266 23.07 -6.83 -5.88
C SER A 266 24.05 -5.86 -6.53
N ALA A 267 24.66 -6.30 -7.63
CA ALA A 267 25.67 -5.52 -8.37
C ALA A 267 25.03 -4.41 -9.21
N VAL A 268 24.27 -3.49 -8.59
CA VAL A 268 23.84 -2.26 -9.28
C VAL A 268 24.93 -1.22 -9.07
N ALA A 269 25.95 -1.26 -9.92
CA ALA A 269 27.04 -0.29 -9.87
C ALA A 269 26.67 0.97 -10.69
N PHE A 270 26.73 2.12 -10.05
CA PHE A 270 26.70 3.40 -10.76
C PHE A 270 28.10 3.72 -11.29
N GLY A 271 28.47 3.12 -12.38
CA GLY A 271 29.80 3.30 -12.92
C GLY A 271 30.91 2.68 -12.05
N GLN A 272 32.02 2.45 -12.64
CA GLN A 272 33.20 1.87 -11.96
C GLN A 272 34.05 2.92 -11.24
N THR A 273 33.67 4.19 -11.29
CA THR A 273 34.44 5.30 -10.72
C THR A 273 33.90 5.68 -9.33
N PRO A 274 34.74 5.70 -8.29
CA PRO A 274 34.35 6.24 -7.01
C PRO A 274 33.82 7.67 -7.16
N GLY A 275 32.65 7.95 -6.63
CA GLY A 275 32.03 9.26 -6.73
C GLY A 275 31.01 9.49 -5.64
N LYS A 276 30.58 10.73 -5.47
CA LYS A 276 29.46 11.09 -4.65
C LYS A 276 28.19 11.03 -5.51
N PHE A 277 27.14 10.43 -4.99
CA PHE A 277 25.88 10.23 -5.72
C PHE A 277 24.71 10.79 -4.94
N VAL A 278 23.73 11.36 -5.66
CA VAL A 278 22.43 11.79 -5.13
C VAL A 278 21.34 10.98 -5.81
N GLY A 279 20.66 10.12 -5.06
CA GLY A 279 19.52 9.36 -5.58
C GLY A 279 18.33 10.27 -5.82
N VAL A 280 17.63 10.08 -6.93
CA VAL A 280 16.47 10.92 -7.30
C VAL A 280 15.34 10.01 -7.76
N THR A 281 14.20 10.08 -7.07
CA THR A 281 12.95 9.50 -7.57
C THR A 281 11.97 10.59 -7.94
N VAL A 282 11.21 10.36 -8.97
CA VAL A 282 10.25 11.33 -9.51
C VAL A 282 8.84 10.75 -9.55
N VAL A 283 7.88 11.61 -9.79
CA VAL A 283 6.49 11.23 -10.03
C VAL A 283 5.96 11.91 -11.28
N ASN A 284 5.17 11.20 -12.05
CA ASN A 284 4.28 11.83 -13.01
C ASN A 284 2.98 12.23 -12.31
N TRP A 285 2.77 13.54 -12.10
CA TRP A 285 1.61 14.10 -11.42
C TRP A 285 0.70 14.80 -12.42
N PRO A 286 -0.39 14.16 -12.91
CA PRO A 286 -1.25 14.74 -13.95
C PRO A 286 -2.25 15.76 -13.41
N TYR A 287 -2.34 15.91 -12.09
CA TYR A 287 -3.28 16.81 -11.44
C TYR A 287 -2.65 18.21 -11.31
N GLY A 288 -3.49 19.23 -11.37
CA GLY A 288 -3.09 20.61 -11.09
C GLY A 288 -2.78 20.84 -9.60
N ASP A 289 -2.59 22.10 -9.27
CA ASP A 289 -2.46 22.55 -7.87
C ASP A 289 -3.81 23.08 -7.32
N SER A 290 -3.80 23.41 -6.03
CA SER A 290 -4.94 24.04 -5.34
C SER A 290 -5.31 25.41 -5.90
N ASP A 291 -4.37 26.07 -6.56
CA ASP A 291 -4.51 27.43 -7.08
C ASP A 291 -4.99 27.45 -8.55
N GLY A 292 -5.34 26.26 -9.08
CA GLY A 292 -5.94 26.08 -10.39
C GLY A 292 -4.95 25.94 -11.55
N ALA A 293 -3.64 25.84 -11.29
CA ALA A 293 -2.68 25.56 -12.35
C ALA A 293 -2.88 24.14 -12.91
N ALA A 294 -2.81 24.00 -14.24
CA ALA A 294 -2.92 22.72 -14.91
C ALA A 294 -1.74 21.78 -14.53
N GLY A 295 -1.99 20.48 -14.49
CA GLY A 295 -0.96 19.50 -14.14
C GLY A 295 0.31 19.59 -15.00
N GLU A 296 0.21 19.98 -16.25
CA GLU A 296 1.36 20.23 -17.13
C GLU A 296 2.25 21.38 -16.65
N THR A 297 1.64 22.48 -16.19
CA THR A 297 2.36 23.65 -15.64
C THR A 297 3.05 23.30 -14.32
N VAL A 298 2.38 22.54 -13.47
CA VAL A 298 2.95 22.02 -12.20
C VAL A 298 4.15 21.13 -12.48
N MET A 299 4.05 20.20 -13.43
CA MET A 299 5.15 19.30 -13.80
C MET A 299 6.32 20.03 -14.46
N GLU A 300 6.07 21.11 -15.19
CA GLU A 300 7.13 21.94 -15.78
C GLU A 300 7.92 22.67 -14.69
N ARG A 301 7.23 23.31 -13.72
CA ARG A 301 7.88 23.97 -12.56
C ARG A 301 8.71 22.96 -11.76
N TYR A 302 8.14 21.82 -11.44
CA TYR A 302 8.81 20.75 -10.73
C TYR A 302 10.07 20.26 -11.47
N SER A 303 9.98 20.03 -12.78
CA SER A 303 11.11 19.59 -13.60
C SER A 303 12.20 20.67 -13.71
N ALA A 304 11.82 21.94 -13.81
CA ALA A 304 12.75 23.05 -13.83
C ALA A 304 13.51 23.19 -12.50
N ALA A 305 12.79 23.14 -11.37
CA ALA A 305 13.37 23.20 -10.03
C ALA A 305 14.35 22.06 -9.76
N LEU A 306 13.97 20.81 -10.09
CA LEU A 306 14.87 19.65 -9.98
C LEU A 306 16.11 19.80 -10.86
N THR A 307 15.93 20.21 -12.12
CA THR A 307 17.06 20.40 -13.05
C THR A 307 18.05 21.43 -12.51
N ASP A 308 17.55 22.55 -11.99
CA ASP A 308 18.41 23.61 -11.46
C ASP A 308 19.17 23.15 -10.21
N ALA A 309 18.45 22.58 -9.24
CA ALA A 309 19.06 22.08 -8.01
C ALA A 309 20.10 20.98 -8.29
N LEU A 310 19.81 20.02 -9.17
CA LEU A 310 20.73 18.93 -9.51
C LEU A 310 21.97 19.42 -10.25
N ALA A 311 21.82 20.41 -11.15
CA ALA A 311 22.96 21.00 -11.85
C ALA A 311 23.91 21.73 -10.87
N ARG A 312 23.35 22.44 -9.90
CA ARG A 312 24.12 23.10 -8.83
C ARG A 312 24.73 22.07 -7.87
N THR A 313 24.00 21.01 -7.52
CA THR A 313 24.54 19.90 -6.71
C THR A 313 25.79 19.30 -7.35
N TYR A 314 25.78 19.04 -8.65
CA TYR A 314 26.95 18.54 -9.34
C TYR A 314 28.11 19.57 -9.34
N LYS A 315 27.85 20.83 -9.68
CA LYS A 315 28.88 21.87 -9.77
C LYS A 315 29.51 22.22 -8.44
N GLU A 316 28.73 22.30 -7.38
CA GLU A 316 29.15 22.79 -6.08
C GLU A 316 29.63 21.68 -5.13
N LEU A 317 28.98 20.51 -5.18
CA LEU A 317 29.22 19.42 -4.24
C LEU A 317 29.92 18.21 -4.89
N GLY A 318 30.08 18.23 -6.21
CA GLY A 318 30.66 17.12 -6.97
C GLY A 318 29.83 15.84 -6.92
N ALA A 319 28.52 15.95 -6.68
CA ALA A 319 27.65 14.80 -6.54
C ALA A 319 26.81 14.58 -7.79
N THR A 320 26.92 13.38 -8.36
CA THR A 320 26.25 12.99 -9.62
C THR A 320 24.84 12.49 -9.34
N PRO A 321 23.80 13.00 -10.04
CA PRO A 321 22.43 12.50 -9.95
C PRO A 321 22.31 11.05 -10.43
N VAL A 322 21.55 10.24 -9.66
CA VAL A 322 21.17 8.87 -10.02
C VAL A 322 19.66 8.78 -10.02
N PHE A 323 19.05 8.78 -11.19
CA PHE A 323 17.60 8.62 -11.31
C PHE A 323 17.22 7.16 -11.09
N VAL A 324 16.24 6.92 -10.21
CA VAL A 324 15.79 5.58 -9.86
C VAL A 324 14.31 5.43 -10.20
N LEU A 325 14.00 4.50 -11.11
CA LEU A 325 12.63 4.19 -11.49
C LEU A 325 12.00 3.27 -10.44
N GLN A 326 11.18 3.85 -9.56
CA GLN A 326 10.53 3.11 -8.48
C GLN A 326 9.11 2.66 -8.81
N ASP A 327 8.44 3.30 -9.75
CA ASP A 327 7.11 2.91 -10.22
C ASP A 327 7.13 2.75 -11.75
N MET A 328 6.90 1.52 -12.19
CA MET A 328 6.86 1.17 -13.62
C MET A 328 5.47 1.33 -14.22
N THR A 329 4.48 1.79 -13.46
CA THR A 329 3.13 1.97 -13.96
C THR A 329 3.03 3.18 -14.89
N THR A 330 2.13 3.09 -15.86
CA THR A 330 1.70 4.24 -16.65
C THR A 330 0.38 4.76 -16.09
N PHE A 331 0.25 6.07 -15.98
CA PHE A 331 -0.98 6.72 -15.55
C PHE A 331 -1.35 7.80 -16.57
N HIS A 332 -2.55 7.75 -17.14
CA HIS A 332 -2.97 8.61 -18.25
C HIS A 332 -1.95 8.67 -19.41
N GLY A 333 -1.39 7.51 -19.79
CA GLY A 333 -0.41 7.40 -20.86
C GLY A 333 0.98 7.97 -20.56
N LYS A 334 1.21 8.47 -19.33
CA LYS A 334 2.51 8.99 -18.88
C LYS A 334 3.06 8.14 -17.73
N SER A 335 4.38 8.02 -17.66
CA SER A 335 5.09 7.25 -16.63
C SER A 335 6.18 8.09 -15.98
N ASP A 336 6.66 7.65 -14.81
CA ASP A 336 7.81 8.27 -14.16
C ASP A 336 9.05 8.22 -15.04
N LEU A 337 9.21 7.17 -15.87
CA LEU A 337 10.30 7.05 -16.82
C LEU A 337 10.33 8.21 -17.84
N GLN A 338 9.16 8.71 -18.26
CA GLN A 338 9.12 9.86 -19.17
C GLN A 338 9.60 11.14 -18.48
N VAL A 339 9.26 11.34 -17.20
CA VAL A 339 9.76 12.45 -16.39
C VAL A 339 11.28 12.35 -16.23
N ILE A 340 11.81 11.16 -15.93
CA ILE A 340 13.26 10.90 -15.87
C ILE A 340 13.92 11.28 -17.19
N ARG A 341 13.41 10.83 -18.33
CA ARG A 341 13.96 11.12 -19.66
C ARG A 341 14.02 12.63 -19.95
N ASN A 342 12.96 13.36 -19.60
CA ASN A 342 12.93 14.82 -19.75
C ASN A 342 14.02 15.48 -18.89
N LEU A 343 14.16 15.10 -17.62
CA LEU A 343 15.19 15.62 -16.73
C LEU A 343 16.60 15.31 -17.25
N CYS A 344 16.83 14.10 -17.74
CA CYS A 344 18.10 13.70 -18.38
C CYS A 344 18.47 14.58 -19.58
N GLU A 345 17.51 14.93 -20.43
CA GLU A 345 17.74 15.84 -21.54
C GLU A 345 18.09 17.24 -21.08
N ARG A 346 17.41 17.76 -20.04
CA ARG A 346 17.68 19.07 -19.46
C ARG A 346 19.07 19.14 -18.82
N LEU A 347 19.51 18.07 -18.13
CA LEU A 347 20.84 17.98 -17.53
C LEU A 347 21.94 17.88 -18.59
N ARG A 348 21.75 17.11 -19.67
CA ARG A 348 22.68 17.05 -20.80
C ARG A 348 22.95 18.43 -21.41
N ARG A 349 21.90 19.24 -21.58
CA ARG A 349 22.04 20.62 -22.09
C ARG A 349 22.83 21.55 -21.17
N ARG A 350 23.08 21.11 -19.92
CA ARG A 350 23.86 21.83 -18.90
C ARG A 350 25.21 21.18 -18.59
N ASP A 351 25.60 20.18 -19.39
CA ASP A 351 26.82 19.37 -19.23
C ASP A 351 26.93 18.70 -17.85
N VAL A 352 25.81 18.24 -17.30
CA VAL A 352 25.75 17.52 -16.02
C VAL A 352 25.63 16.02 -16.28
N PRO A 353 26.60 15.22 -15.82
CA PRO A 353 26.51 13.75 -15.93
C PRO A 353 25.43 13.21 -14.98
N PHE A 354 24.88 12.06 -15.32
CA PHE A 354 23.88 11.38 -14.50
C PHE A 354 23.88 9.87 -14.78
N HIS A 355 23.30 9.09 -13.89
CA HIS A 355 23.00 7.69 -14.08
C HIS A 355 21.47 7.46 -14.06
N VAL A 356 21.03 6.38 -14.70
CA VAL A 356 19.61 5.95 -14.66
C VAL A 356 19.57 4.47 -14.30
N VAL A 357 18.81 4.18 -13.24
CA VAL A 357 18.48 2.83 -12.78
C VAL A 357 17.00 2.59 -13.11
N ASP A 358 16.75 2.01 -14.28
CA ASP A 358 15.41 1.72 -14.81
C ASP A 358 15.10 0.22 -14.88
N GLN A 359 16.00 -0.63 -14.38
CA GLN A 359 15.78 -2.05 -14.25
C GLN A 359 14.66 -2.37 -13.26
N ASP A 360 14.02 -3.51 -13.47
CA ASP A 360 12.99 -4.03 -12.58
C ASP A 360 13.59 -4.66 -11.31
N LEU A 361 14.09 -3.81 -10.41
CA LEU A 361 14.76 -4.22 -9.17
C LEU A 361 13.74 -4.59 -8.08
N GLY A 362 14.12 -5.54 -7.23
CA GLY A 362 13.41 -5.81 -5.98
C GLY A 362 13.70 -4.76 -4.90
N PRO A 363 12.90 -4.72 -3.81
CA PRO A 363 13.07 -3.71 -2.76
C PRO A 363 14.45 -3.68 -2.11
N SER A 364 15.05 -4.85 -1.84
CA SER A 364 16.39 -4.95 -1.23
C SER A 364 17.49 -4.44 -2.16
N ALA A 365 17.37 -4.69 -3.45
CA ALA A 365 18.28 -4.14 -4.45
C ALA A 365 18.13 -2.62 -4.59
N LEU A 366 16.90 -2.10 -4.52
CA LEU A 366 16.67 -0.65 -4.49
C LEU A 366 17.22 0.00 -3.22
N ALA A 367 17.04 -0.64 -2.06
CA ALA A 367 17.65 -0.16 -0.81
C ALA A 367 19.18 -0.12 -0.92
N GLU A 368 19.80 -1.07 -1.63
CA GLU A 368 21.24 -1.06 -1.90
C GLU A 368 21.63 0.09 -2.83
N VAL A 369 20.84 0.39 -3.87
CA VAL A 369 21.01 1.57 -4.71
C VAL A 369 21.03 2.85 -3.86
N TYR A 370 20.05 3.00 -2.97
CA TYR A 370 19.98 4.18 -2.09
C TYR A 370 21.13 4.23 -1.09
N ARG A 371 21.59 3.09 -0.57
CA ARG A 371 22.74 3.01 0.34
C ARG A 371 24.03 3.55 -0.27
N GLN A 372 24.18 3.46 -1.59
CA GLN A 372 25.34 3.98 -2.33
C GLN A 372 25.27 5.51 -2.56
N CYS A 373 24.15 6.16 -2.21
CA CYS A 373 23.97 7.59 -2.35
C CYS A 373 24.31 8.33 -1.04
N GLU A 374 24.80 9.56 -1.16
CA GLU A 374 25.03 10.47 -0.02
C GLU A 374 23.71 10.96 0.59
N LEU A 375 22.71 11.15 -0.27
CA LEU A 375 21.34 11.45 0.09
C LEU A 375 20.37 11.00 -1.02
N VAL A 376 19.07 10.94 -0.73
CA VAL A 376 18.01 10.66 -1.69
C VAL A 376 17.00 11.80 -1.72
N ILE A 377 16.73 12.33 -2.91
CA ILE A 377 15.61 13.25 -3.16
C ILE A 377 14.42 12.39 -3.57
N GLY A 378 13.51 12.15 -2.62
CA GLY A 378 12.41 11.20 -2.77
C GLY A 378 11.08 11.88 -3.06
N THR A 379 10.59 11.85 -4.31
CA THR A 379 9.19 12.21 -4.58
C THR A 379 8.25 11.02 -4.34
N ARG A 380 8.70 9.80 -4.51
CA ARG A 380 7.93 8.61 -4.13
C ARG A 380 8.10 8.29 -2.65
N PHE A 381 6.99 8.16 -1.90
CA PHE A 381 6.98 7.88 -0.45
C PHE A 381 7.96 6.77 -0.04
N HIS A 382 7.90 5.62 -0.69
CA HIS A 382 8.76 4.49 -0.31
C HIS A 382 10.22 4.65 -0.75
N SER A 383 10.58 5.64 -1.56
CA SER A 383 12.00 5.95 -1.77
C SER A 383 12.62 6.53 -0.49
N CYS A 384 11.86 7.36 0.25
CA CYS A 384 12.29 7.87 1.55
C CYS A 384 12.35 6.74 2.61
N VAL A 385 11.36 5.82 2.61
CA VAL A 385 11.36 4.66 3.51
C VAL A 385 12.59 3.78 3.26
N LEU A 386 12.85 3.39 2.01
CA LEU A 386 13.95 2.51 1.65
C LEU A 386 15.32 3.18 1.83
N ALA A 387 15.43 4.49 1.55
CA ALA A 387 16.64 5.26 1.82
C ALA A 387 16.95 5.28 3.32
N ALA A 388 15.97 5.63 4.15
CA ALA A 388 16.13 5.64 5.61
C ALA A 388 16.43 4.24 6.15
N ALA A 389 15.76 3.19 5.66
CA ALA A 389 16.02 1.80 6.01
C ALA A 389 17.47 1.36 5.67
N ALA A 390 18.06 1.96 4.64
CA ALA A 390 19.46 1.78 4.22
C ALA A 390 20.44 2.68 4.97
N GLY A 391 19.98 3.57 5.85
CA GLY A 391 20.80 4.53 6.60
C GLY A 391 21.17 5.79 5.79
N THR A 392 20.50 6.05 4.66
CA THR A 392 20.76 7.19 3.79
C THR A 392 19.76 8.33 4.08
N PRO A 393 20.22 9.57 4.33
CA PRO A 393 19.37 10.72 4.51
C PRO A 393 18.44 10.95 3.31
N ALA A 394 17.25 11.49 3.56
CA ALA A 394 16.28 11.77 2.51
C ALA A 394 15.74 13.20 2.63
N ILE A 395 15.64 13.88 1.48
CA ILE A 395 14.82 15.08 1.26
C ILE A 395 13.57 14.61 0.53
N ALA A 396 12.40 14.99 1.01
CA ALA A 396 11.15 14.54 0.41
C ALA A 396 10.47 15.65 -0.41
N ILE A 397 9.91 15.29 -1.55
CA ILE A 397 9.02 16.15 -2.33
C ILE A 397 7.62 15.56 -2.28
N GLU A 398 6.77 16.18 -1.48
CA GLU A 398 5.41 15.77 -1.19
C GLU A 398 4.46 16.24 -2.31
N TYR A 399 3.62 15.34 -2.83
CA TYR A 399 2.68 15.65 -3.91
C TYR A 399 1.22 15.27 -3.58
N GLN A 400 1.00 14.48 -2.54
CA GLN A 400 -0.33 13.98 -2.17
C GLN A 400 -0.46 13.79 -0.66
N GLY A 401 -1.39 14.53 -0.06
CA GLY A 401 -1.70 14.44 1.38
C GLY A 401 -0.49 14.72 2.27
N THR A 402 -0.59 14.31 3.52
CA THR A 402 0.42 14.55 4.57
C THR A 402 1.28 13.33 4.91
N LYS A 403 1.09 12.22 4.17
CA LYS A 403 1.76 10.95 4.46
C LYS A 403 3.29 11.04 4.49
N THR A 404 3.86 11.80 3.54
CA THR A 404 5.31 11.97 3.43
C THR A 404 5.84 12.82 4.56
N ARG A 405 5.14 13.89 4.92
CA ARG A 405 5.45 14.75 6.06
C ARG A 405 5.36 13.98 7.37
N GLY A 406 4.33 13.16 7.56
CA GLY A 406 4.20 12.28 8.72
C GLY A 406 5.37 11.32 8.88
N LEU A 407 5.84 10.72 7.77
CA LEU A 407 7.02 9.88 7.74
C LEU A 407 8.29 10.65 8.15
N LEU A 408 8.58 11.77 7.49
CA LEU A 408 9.81 12.53 7.75
C LEU A 408 9.81 13.09 9.18
N ARG A 409 8.65 13.51 9.70
CA ARG A 409 8.50 13.91 11.11
C ARG A 409 8.89 12.79 12.06
N SER A 410 8.43 11.57 11.81
CA SER A 410 8.79 10.42 12.66
C SER A 410 10.27 10.06 12.60
N LEU A 411 10.97 10.46 11.54
CA LEU A 411 12.42 10.29 11.38
C LEU A 411 13.24 11.49 11.89
N GLY A 412 12.59 12.58 12.36
CA GLY A 412 13.27 13.82 12.75
C GLY A 412 13.78 14.63 11.56
N LEU A 413 13.15 14.49 10.39
CA LEU A 413 13.53 15.14 9.11
C LEU A 413 12.38 15.98 8.54
N GLU A 414 11.45 16.47 9.36
CA GLU A 414 10.28 17.21 8.86
C GLU A 414 10.62 18.52 8.16
N ASP A 415 11.76 19.14 8.50
CA ASP A 415 12.25 20.36 7.87
C ASP A 415 12.75 20.12 6.42
N HIS A 416 12.96 18.87 6.04
CA HIS A 416 13.42 18.44 4.72
C HIS A 416 12.28 17.94 3.83
N VAL A 417 11.09 18.57 3.95
CA VAL A 417 9.90 18.25 3.14
C VAL A 417 9.45 19.46 2.33
N HIS A 418 9.50 19.36 1.02
CA HIS A 418 9.05 20.37 0.08
C HIS A 418 7.72 19.95 -0.57
N ALA A 419 6.83 20.91 -0.84
CA ALA A 419 5.63 20.65 -1.62
C ALA A 419 5.96 20.73 -3.13
N LEU A 420 5.53 19.73 -3.90
CA LEU A 420 5.78 19.65 -5.35
C LEU A 420 5.28 20.90 -6.09
N GLN A 421 4.11 21.42 -5.67
CA GLN A 421 3.44 22.55 -6.31
C GLN A 421 4.19 23.86 -6.20
N THR A 422 4.95 24.06 -5.12
CA THR A 422 5.67 25.30 -4.79
C THR A 422 7.17 25.15 -4.80
N LEU A 423 7.69 24.01 -5.26
CA LEU A 423 9.11 23.71 -5.29
C LEU A 423 9.88 24.72 -6.15
N THR A 424 10.99 25.24 -5.61
CA THR A 424 11.95 26.06 -6.34
C THR A 424 13.34 25.41 -6.31
N GLY A 425 14.16 25.72 -7.32
CA GLY A 425 15.55 25.25 -7.38
C GLY A 425 16.39 25.75 -6.21
N ASP A 426 16.20 27.01 -5.81
CA ASP A 426 16.94 27.63 -4.69
C ASP A 426 16.61 26.94 -3.36
N ALA A 427 15.33 26.77 -3.02
CA ALA A 427 14.95 26.10 -1.80
C ALA A 427 15.48 24.66 -1.73
N LEU A 428 15.44 23.94 -2.85
CA LEU A 428 15.91 22.56 -2.90
C LEU A 428 17.45 22.47 -2.79
N ILE A 429 18.22 23.33 -3.45
CA ILE A 429 19.69 23.29 -3.34
C ILE A 429 20.17 23.70 -1.94
N ASP A 430 19.52 24.65 -1.30
CA ASP A 430 19.88 25.09 0.05
C ASP A 430 19.64 23.94 1.05
N ASP A 431 18.57 23.20 0.88
CA ASP A 431 18.28 22.02 1.67
C ASP A 431 19.27 20.87 1.38
N ILE A 432 19.59 20.62 0.10
CA ILE A 432 20.62 19.65 -0.29
C ILE A 432 21.96 19.97 0.38
N ARG A 433 22.40 21.25 0.39
CA ARG A 433 23.63 21.66 1.07
C ARG A 433 23.59 21.37 2.56
N THR A 434 22.45 21.67 3.20
CA THR A 434 22.24 21.43 4.63
C THR A 434 22.34 19.96 4.97
N VAL A 435 21.58 19.10 4.26
CA VAL A 435 21.57 17.66 4.46
C VAL A 435 22.94 17.04 4.14
N PHE A 436 23.57 17.49 3.05
CA PHE A 436 24.88 16.99 2.62
C PHE A 436 25.99 17.31 3.64
N GLY A 437 25.96 18.54 4.19
CA GLY A 437 26.90 18.97 5.24
C GLY A 437 26.72 18.21 6.56
N ASN A 438 25.49 17.84 6.90
CA ASN A 438 25.14 17.17 8.16
C ASN A 438 24.91 15.65 8.00
N ARG A 439 25.22 15.07 6.83
CA ARG A 439 24.79 13.71 6.48
C ARG A 439 25.23 12.64 7.48
N SER A 440 26.42 12.75 8.05
CA SER A 440 26.92 11.76 9.02
C SER A 440 26.11 11.77 10.31
N THR A 441 25.77 12.97 10.80
CA THR A 441 24.92 13.13 12.01
C THR A 441 23.51 12.63 11.74
N ILE A 442 22.92 12.98 10.58
CA ILE A 442 21.62 12.53 10.17
C ILE A 442 21.59 11.01 10.00
N ALA A 443 22.60 10.42 9.35
CA ALA A 443 22.69 8.97 9.17
C ALA A 443 22.75 8.20 10.49
N LEU A 444 23.50 8.70 11.49
CA LEU A 444 23.55 8.10 12.82
C LEU A 444 22.20 8.16 13.54
N ALA A 445 21.50 9.30 13.47
CA ALA A 445 20.16 9.45 14.03
C ALA A 445 19.16 8.52 13.32
N LEU A 446 19.22 8.41 11.98
CA LEU A 446 18.39 7.49 11.21
C LEU A 446 18.60 6.02 11.60
N GLN A 447 19.85 5.59 11.83
CA GLN A 447 20.13 4.22 12.25
C GLN A 447 19.44 3.89 13.58
N ALA A 448 19.49 4.80 14.56
CA ALA A 448 18.81 4.63 15.84
C ALA A 448 17.29 4.59 15.68
N ASN A 449 16.72 5.53 14.92
CA ASN A 449 15.28 5.62 14.69
C ASN A 449 14.76 4.37 13.93
N VAL A 450 15.46 3.93 12.89
CA VAL A 450 15.10 2.75 12.12
C VAL A 450 15.18 1.48 12.95
N ALA A 451 16.17 1.34 13.84
CA ALA A 451 16.26 0.22 14.77
C ALA A 451 15.04 0.19 15.72
N SER A 452 14.65 1.34 16.27
CA SER A 452 13.44 1.47 17.09
C SER A 452 12.17 1.14 16.29
N PHE A 453 12.07 1.60 15.04
CA PHE A 453 10.95 1.30 14.16
C PHE A 453 10.82 -0.19 13.86
N ARG A 454 11.93 -0.85 13.55
CA ARG A 454 11.96 -2.31 13.34
C ARG A 454 11.46 -3.06 14.57
N SER A 455 11.90 -2.69 15.75
CA SER A 455 11.41 -3.28 17.00
C SER A 455 9.92 -3.05 17.21
N SER A 456 9.42 -1.83 17.01
CA SER A 456 7.99 -1.50 17.11
C SER A 456 7.14 -2.29 16.11
N ILE A 457 7.60 -2.41 14.86
CA ILE A 457 6.91 -3.19 13.83
C ILE A 457 6.87 -4.66 14.23
N ASP A 458 8.01 -5.20 14.68
CA ASP A 458 8.11 -6.59 15.10
C ASP A 458 7.14 -6.90 16.24
N THR A 459 7.10 -6.05 17.27
CA THR A 459 6.15 -6.19 18.38
C THR A 459 4.70 -6.14 17.89
N ALA A 460 4.33 -5.11 17.16
CA ALA A 460 2.94 -4.91 16.72
C ALA A 460 2.43 -6.03 15.80
N VAL A 461 3.29 -6.50 14.88
CA VAL A 461 2.91 -7.57 13.95
C VAL A 461 2.89 -8.93 14.65
N SER A 462 3.85 -9.20 15.55
CA SER A 462 3.88 -10.44 16.33
C SER A 462 2.65 -10.58 17.21
N GLU A 463 2.26 -9.54 17.95
CA GLU A 463 1.03 -9.54 18.76
C GLU A 463 -0.23 -9.85 17.94
N ILE A 464 -0.32 -9.30 16.72
CA ILE A 464 -1.45 -9.55 15.82
C ILE A 464 -1.46 -11.01 15.38
N LEU A 465 -0.31 -11.54 14.96
CA LEU A 465 -0.20 -12.91 14.45
C LEU A 465 -0.45 -13.95 15.57
N GLU A 466 0.13 -13.77 16.75
CA GLU A 466 -0.03 -14.67 17.89
C GLU A 466 -1.50 -14.75 18.36
N LYS A 467 -2.16 -13.61 18.53
CA LYS A 467 -3.56 -13.56 18.95
C LYS A 467 -4.51 -14.16 17.90
N SER A 468 -4.21 -13.95 16.62
CA SER A 468 -5.01 -14.55 15.54
C SER A 468 -4.89 -16.08 15.51
N GLY A 469 -3.78 -16.65 15.96
CA GLY A 469 -3.59 -18.10 16.10
C GLY A 469 -4.31 -18.70 17.30
N SER A 470 -4.29 -17.99 18.44
CA SER A 470 -4.92 -18.48 19.68
C SER A 470 -6.45 -18.51 19.62
N GLU A 471 -7.08 -17.62 18.89
CA GLU A 471 -8.54 -17.64 18.67
C GLU A 471 -9.00 -18.78 17.74
N CYS A 472 -8.07 -19.42 17.04
CA CYS A 472 -8.32 -20.55 16.15
C CYS A 472 -8.14 -21.92 16.83
N GLU A 473 -7.60 -22.02 18.04
CA GLU A 473 -7.55 -23.27 18.78
C GLU A 473 -8.95 -23.61 19.32
N PRO A 474 -9.48 -24.83 19.03
CA PRO A 474 -10.73 -25.27 19.65
C PRO A 474 -10.50 -25.35 21.17
N ALA A 475 -11.40 -24.73 21.95
CA ALA A 475 -11.40 -24.87 23.39
C ALA A 475 -11.25 -26.36 23.74
N SER A 476 -10.18 -26.70 24.44
CA SER A 476 -9.96 -28.06 24.93
C SER A 476 -11.17 -28.46 25.77
N PRO A 477 -11.75 -29.65 25.57
CA PRO A 477 -12.87 -30.10 26.38
C PRO A 477 -12.38 -30.14 27.84
N GLN A 478 -13.00 -29.32 28.68
CA GLN A 478 -12.82 -29.42 30.13
C GLN A 478 -13.17 -30.88 30.52
N SER A 479 -12.18 -31.63 30.96
CA SER A 479 -12.33 -32.91 31.62
C SER A 479 -12.96 -32.67 32.99
N GLY A 480 -14.26 -32.56 33.00
CA GLY A 480 -15.08 -32.50 34.20
C GLY A 480 -15.88 -33.78 34.33
N ILE A 481 -15.25 -34.86 34.78
CA ILE A 481 -15.96 -35.99 35.40
C ILE A 481 -15.27 -36.24 36.72
N ASP A 482 -15.83 -35.66 37.75
CA ASP A 482 -15.69 -36.24 39.08
C ASP A 482 -17.08 -36.73 39.48
N LYS A 483 -17.29 -38.00 39.29
CA LYS A 483 -18.38 -38.77 39.89
C LYS A 483 -17.77 -39.48 41.08
N THR A 484 -17.84 -38.90 42.21
CA THR A 484 -17.81 -39.67 43.46
C THR A 484 -19.23 -40.07 43.78
N HIS A 485 -19.53 -41.36 43.52
CA HIS A 485 -20.49 -42.13 44.28
C HIS A 485 -19.88 -42.36 45.65
N ASP A 486 -20.58 -42.01 46.68
CA ASP A 486 -20.49 -42.68 47.97
C ASP A 486 -21.91 -43.01 48.40
N ASP A 487 -22.09 -44.33 48.54
CA ASP A 487 -23.19 -44.95 49.28
C ASP A 487 -23.02 -44.68 50.78
N GLU A 488 -24.07 -44.23 51.43
CA GLU A 488 -24.67 -44.77 52.64
C GLU A 488 -25.88 -43.92 53.08
#